data_b3f5f89e720f39ce1d11f52fb27fac3e
#
_entry.id   b3f5f89e720f39ce1d11f52fb27fac3e
#
_cell.length_a   1.000
_cell.length_b   1.000
_cell.length_c   1.000
_cell.angle_alpha   90.00
_cell.angle_beta   90.00
_cell.angle_gamma   90.00
#
_symmetry.space_group_name_H-M   'P 1'
#
loop_
_entity.id
_entity.type
_entity.pdbx_description
1 polymer ?
#
loop_
_entity_poly.entity_id
_entity_poly.type
_entity_poly.pdbx_seq_one_letter_code
_entity_poly.pdbx_strand_id
1 'polypeptide(L)'
;MGVVFPFTAIVGQERMRRALILNAVNPRIGGVLIRGERGTAKSTAARALAALLPEVQVVADCRFGCDPEQPTTWCTECRERAADGRALPTALRRTSFVDLPVSATEDRVVGTLDIERAIKEGERHFEPGVLAAANRGLLYIDEVNLLDDHVVDVLLDSAALGMNIVEREGISFSHPARYILVGTMNPEEGDLRPQLLDRFALSVEIHGLREAADRIAIMERILAFETDPDGFATEWRAREQSLSREIDSARRLVDHVGYSPRDLFAIATLTASLHVDGHRADLVILKAARAHAAYHGRTVQIQFVPDTSNVFQPSWHRIALHVSSGSQWMPTQLASITSRA
;
A
#
# COMPACT_ATOMS: atom_id res chain seq x y z
N MET A 1 19.76 4.65 11.77
CA MET A 1 18.48 3.95 11.91
C MET A 1 18.77 2.64 12.60
N GLY A 2 17.99 2.26 13.63
CA GLY A 2 18.12 0.95 14.27
C GLY A 2 17.77 -0.18 13.30
N VAL A 3 18.19 -1.40 13.65
CA VAL A 3 17.83 -2.62 12.89
C VAL A 3 16.33 -2.82 12.94
N VAL A 4 15.71 -3.13 11.79
CA VAL A 4 14.27 -3.38 11.69
C VAL A 4 14.03 -4.89 11.78
N PHE A 5 12.98 -5.28 12.50
CA PHE A 5 12.57 -6.69 12.58
C PHE A 5 12.21 -7.22 11.19
N PRO A 6 12.76 -8.37 10.74
CA PRO A 6 12.52 -8.87 9.38
C PRO A 6 11.06 -9.22 9.11
N PHE A 7 10.54 -8.83 7.94
CA PHE A 7 9.16 -9.10 7.54
C PHE A 7 8.85 -10.60 7.46
N THR A 8 9.79 -11.38 6.95
CA THR A 8 9.67 -12.85 6.85
C THR A 8 9.74 -13.56 8.19
N ALA A 9 10.22 -12.86 9.25
CA ALA A 9 10.23 -13.38 10.60
C ALA A 9 8.91 -13.20 11.36
N ILE A 10 7.93 -12.49 10.79
CA ILE A 10 6.60 -12.32 11.39
C ILE A 10 5.88 -13.68 11.38
N VAL A 11 5.42 -14.11 12.57
CA VAL A 11 4.71 -15.38 12.74
C VAL A 11 3.22 -15.20 12.43
N GLY A 12 2.65 -16.13 11.66
CA GLY A 12 1.25 -16.10 11.29
C GLY A 12 0.86 -14.84 10.49
N GLN A 13 -0.38 -14.36 10.70
CA GLN A 13 -0.92 -13.14 10.05
C GLN A 13 -0.81 -13.17 8.51
N GLU A 14 -1.02 -14.35 7.91
CA GLU A 14 -0.82 -14.58 6.47
C GLU A 14 -1.67 -13.63 5.59
N ARG A 15 -2.90 -13.30 6.05
CA ARG A 15 -3.79 -12.38 5.35
C ARG A 15 -3.21 -10.96 5.29
N MET A 16 -2.69 -10.47 6.43
CA MET A 16 -2.04 -9.17 6.51
C MET A 16 -0.80 -9.13 5.63
N ARG A 17 0.09 -10.13 5.75
CA ARG A 17 1.31 -10.22 4.93
C ARG A 17 0.98 -10.22 3.45
N ARG A 18 -0.02 -11.00 3.02
CA ARG A 18 -0.47 -11.06 1.62
C ARG A 18 -1.03 -9.72 1.14
N ALA A 19 -1.91 -9.07 1.91
CA ALA A 19 -2.47 -7.77 1.54
C ALA A 19 -1.37 -6.71 1.39
N LEU A 20 -0.42 -6.68 2.31
CA LEU A 20 0.73 -5.79 2.27
C LEU A 20 1.61 -6.05 1.03
N ILE A 21 1.91 -7.31 0.71
CA ILE A 21 2.69 -7.68 -0.49
C ILE A 21 1.95 -7.27 -1.77
N LEU A 22 0.65 -7.56 -1.88
CA LEU A 22 -0.14 -7.19 -3.07
C LEU A 22 -0.17 -5.66 -3.28
N ASN A 23 -0.34 -4.90 -2.20
CA ASN A 23 -0.30 -3.44 -2.27
C ASN A 23 1.11 -2.92 -2.59
N ALA A 24 2.16 -3.61 -2.13
CA ALA A 24 3.54 -3.28 -2.48
C ALA A 24 3.85 -3.58 -3.96
N VAL A 25 3.30 -4.65 -4.52
CA VAL A 25 3.41 -4.99 -5.95
C VAL A 25 2.66 -3.97 -6.81
N ASN A 26 1.44 -3.61 -6.42
CA ASN A 26 0.61 -2.66 -7.16
C ASN A 26 -0.03 -1.61 -6.23
N PRO A 27 0.65 -0.50 -5.94
CA PRO A 27 0.09 0.58 -5.11
C PRO A 27 -1.20 1.19 -5.66
N ARG A 28 -1.48 1.05 -6.97
CA ARG A 28 -2.73 1.51 -7.59
C ARG A 28 -3.97 0.72 -7.13
N ILE A 29 -3.80 -0.33 -6.33
CA ILE A 29 -4.92 -1.02 -5.66
C ILE A 29 -5.66 0.00 -4.79
N GLY A 30 -4.95 0.82 -3.98
CA GLY A 30 -5.56 1.92 -3.24
C GLY A 30 -5.47 1.80 -1.72
N GLY A 31 -4.45 1.10 -1.22
CA GLY A 31 -4.12 1.01 0.20
C GLY A 31 -4.69 -0.21 0.94
N VAL A 32 -4.11 -0.47 2.10
CA VAL A 32 -4.48 -1.56 3.01
C VAL A 32 -4.89 -0.97 4.36
N LEU A 33 -6.06 -1.33 4.84
CA LEU A 33 -6.51 -1.10 6.21
C LEU A 33 -6.33 -2.38 7.03
N ILE A 34 -5.56 -2.31 8.11
CA ILE A 34 -5.35 -3.42 9.03
C ILE A 34 -6.15 -3.16 10.30
N ARG A 35 -7.21 -3.92 10.50
CA ARG A 35 -8.08 -3.84 11.68
C ARG A 35 -7.68 -4.91 12.68
N GLY A 36 -7.54 -4.54 13.96
CA GLY A 36 -7.24 -5.51 15.01
C GLY A 36 -6.72 -4.87 16.28
N GLU A 37 -6.69 -5.67 17.34
CA GLU A 37 -6.27 -5.28 18.68
C GLU A 37 -4.81 -4.77 18.73
N ARG A 38 -4.48 -4.05 19.79
CA ARG A 38 -3.10 -3.63 20.06
C ARG A 38 -2.17 -4.85 20.24
N GLY A 39 -0.90 -4.68 19.91
CA GLY A 39 0.10 -5.75 20.08
C GLY A 39 0.09 -6.85 19.00
N THR A 40 -0.66 -6.71 17.91
CA THR A 40 -0.73 -7.68 16.82
C THR A 40 0.28 -7.45 15.70
N ALA A 41 1.37 -6.73 15.97
CA ALA A 41 2.50 -6.45 15.07
C ALA A 41 2.16 -5.64 13.79
N LYS A 42 1.09 -4.83 13.79
CA LYS A 42 0.66 -4.01 12.64
C LYS A 42 1.75 -3.05 12.15
N SER A 43 2.23 -2.18 13.04
CA SER A 43 3.27 -1.20 12.73
C SER A 43 4.62 -1.86 12.42
N THR A 44 4.94 -2.95 13.13
CA THR A 44 6.14 -3.76 12.85
C THR A 44 6.11 -4.30 11.42
N ALA A 45 4.97 -4.84 10.97
CA ALA A 45 4.82 -5.38 9.63
C ALA A 45 4.97 -4.30 8.55
N ALA A 46 4.40 -3.11 8.75
CA ALA A 46 4.52 -2.01 7.80
C ALA A 46 5.97 -1.50 7.70
N ARG A 47 6.66 -1.32 8.84
CA ARG A 47 8.08 -0.92 8.87
C ARG A 47 8.99 -1.97 8.24
N ALA A 48 8.75 -3.24 8.56
CA ALA A 48 9.49 -4.36 8.01
C ALA A 48 9.30 -4.46 6.48
N LEU A 49 8.07 -4.28 5.98
CA LEU A 49 7.82 -4.22 4.55
C LEU A 49 8.61 -3.10 3.87
N ALA A 50 8.59 -1.88 4.41
CA ALA A 50 9.33 -0.76 3.82
C ALA A 50 10.85 -1.02 3.78
N ALA A 51 11.40 -1.65 4.82
CA ALA A 51 12.82 -2.01 4.88
C ALA A 51 13.20 -3.12 3.89
N LEU A 52 12.26 -4.03 3.59
CA LEU A 52 12.43 -5.14 2.66
C LEU A 52 12.35 -4.68 1.20
N LEU A 53 11.60 -3.61 0.90
CA LEU A 53 11.39 -3.17 -0.47
C LEU A 53 12.71 -2.73 -1.13
N PRO A 54 12.87 -3.01 -2.45
CA PRO A 54 14.06 -2.63 -3.19
C PRO A 54 14.25 -1.11 -3.23
N GLU A 55 15.49 -0.69 -3.43
CA GLU A 55 15.80 0.72 -3.70
C GLU A 55 15.14 1.17 -5.01
N VAL A 56 14.75 2.42 -5.06
CA VAL A 56 14.10 3.03 -6.22
C VAL A 56 15.01 4.07 -6.86
N GLN A 57 15.04 4.11 -8.19
CA GLN A 57 15.72 5.19 -8.89
C GLN A 57 14.90 6.47 -8.80
N VAL A 58 15.55 7.56 -8.46
CA VAL A 58 14.92 8.89 -8.38
C VAL A 58 15.79 9.91 -9.12
N VAL A 59 15.19 11.01 -9.55
CA VAL A 59 15.93 12.20 -9.94
C VAL A 59 16.60 12.77 -8.70
N ALA A 60 17.93 12.77 -8.66
CA ALA A 60 18.72 12.97 -7.42
C ALA A 60 18.48 14.32 -6.74
N ASP A 61 18.28 15.37 -7.51
CA ASP A 61 18.08 16.74 -7.07
C ASP A 61 16.62 17.18 -7.11
N CYS A 62 15.69 16.24 -7.28
CA CYS A 62 14.26 16.50 -7.22
C CYS A 62 13.72 16.30 -5.81
N ARG A 63 13.17 17.37 -5.22
CA ARG A 63 12.55 17.33 -3.88
C ARG A 63 11.35 16.39 -3.76
N PHE A 64 10.74 16.01 -4.89
CA PHE A 64 9.63 15.06 -4.95
C PHE A 64 10.08 13.63 -5.28
N GLY A 65 11.37 13.40 -5.60
CA GLY A 65 11.88 12.09 -5.97
C GLY A 65 11.19 11.49 -7.19
N CYS A 66 11.05 12.27 -8.27
CA CYS A 66 10.45 11.84 -9.53
C CYS A 66 11.14 10.59 -10.09
N ASP A 67 10.35 9.76 -10.77
CA ASP A 67 10.85 8.58 -11.47
C ASP A 67 11.52 8.98 -12.78
N PRO A 68 12.84 8.75 -12.95
CA PRO A 68 13.51 9.14 -14.19
C PRO A 68 12.98 8.40 -15.42
N GLU A 69 12.42 7.20 -15.25
CA GLU A 69 11.92 6.36 -16.34
C GLU A 69 10.47 6.65 -16.73
N GLN A 70 9.74 7.47 -15.94
CA GLN A 70 8.34 7.77 -16.18
C GLN A 70 8.07 9.29 -16.35
N PRO A 71 8.39 9.88 -17.49
CA PRO A 71 8.25 11.33 -17.73
C PRO A 71 6.84 11.87 -17.51
N THR A 72 5.83 11.05 -17.77
CA THR A 72 4.41 11.42 -17.59
C THR A 72 4.04 11.70 -16.13
N THR A 73 4.88 11.24 -15.19
CA THR A 73 4.64 11.37 -13.74
C THR A 73 5.52 12.44 -13.09
N TRP A 74 6.33 13.16 -13.85
CA TRP A 74 7.25 14.16 -13.30
C TRP A 74 6.52 15.37 -12.72
N CYS A 75 7.09 15.97 -11.70
CA CYS A 75 6.70 17.28 -11.21
C CYS A 75 6.98 18.35 -12.27
N THR A 76 6.41 19.53 -12.08
CA THR A 76 6.57 20.66 -13.02
C THR A 76 8.05 21.01 -13.22
N GLU A 77 8.84 21.09 -12.15
CA GLU A 77 10.27 21.41 -12.20
C GLU A 77 11.09 20.42 -13.07
N CYS A 78 10.84 19.11 -12.91
CA CYS A 78 11.53 18.11 -13.71
C CYS A 78 11.12 18.16 -15.18
N ARG A 79 9.84 18.45 -15.47
CA ARG A 79 9.34 18.61 -16.84
C ARG A 79 9.95 19.82 -17.54
N GLU A 80 10.01 20.97 -16.84
CA GLU A 80 10.63 22.20 -17.36
C GLU A 80 12.12 22.01 -17.63
N ARG A 81 12.86 21.41 -16.67
CA ARG A 81 14.28 21.09 -16.84
C ARG A 81 14.54 20.20 -18.03
N ALA A 82 13.73 19.17 -18.22
CA ALA A 82 13.85 18.28 -19.38
C ALA A 82 13.53 18.99 -20.70
N ALA A 83 12.54 19.87 -20.72
CA ALA A 83 12.18 20.67 -21.88
C ALA A 83 13.32 21.64 -22.27
N ASP A 84 14.04 22.18 -21.29
CA ASP A 84 15.22 23.03 -21.49
C ASP A 84 16.50 22.22 -21.90
N GLY A 85 16.38 20.92 -22.05
CA GLY A 85 17.52 20.03 -22.36
C GLY A 85 18.50 19.83 -21.21
N ARG A 86 18.13 20.21 -19.98
CA ARG A 86 18.96 19.99 -18.78
C ARG A 86 18.93 18.54 -18.35
N ALA A 87 20.09 17.97 -18.02
CA ALA A 87 20.18 16.60 -17.52
C ALA A 87 19.43 16.46 -16.18
N LEU A 88 18.78 15.32 -16.02
CA LEU A 88 18.17 14.90 -14.76
C LEU A 88 19.05 13.80 -14.14
N PRO A 89 19.99 14.14 -13.24
CA PRO A 89 20.86 13.14 -12.61
C PRO A 89 20.01 12.14 -11.81
N THR A 90 20.39 10.88 -11.83
CA THR A 90 19.67 9.81 -11.15
C THR A 90 20.46 9.29 -9.96
N ALA A 91 19.74 8.90 -8.90
CA ALA A 91 20.31 8.24 -7.73
C ALA A 91 19.40 7.09 -7.27
N LEU A 92 20.00 6.09 -6.62
CA LEU A 92 19.25 5.08 -5.88
C LEU A 92 18.90 5.61 -4.51
N ARG A 93 17.64 5.44 -4.12
CA ARG A 93 17.11 5.81 -2.81
C ARG A 93 16.41 4.61 -2.19
N ARG A 94 16.66 4.36 -0.90
CA ARG A 94 15.87 3.38 -0.15
C ARG A 94 14.41 3.80 -0.12
N THR A 95 13.51 2.83 -0.15
CA THR A 95 12.08 3.08 0.02
C THR A 95 11.84 3.79 1.35
N SER A 96 11.29 5.01 1.29
CA SER A 96 10.99 5.80 2.48
C SER A 96 9.84 5.17 3.26
N PHE A 97 9.96 5.13 4.58
CA PHE A 97 8.85 4.88 5.50
C PHE A 97 8.47 6.20 6.14
N VAL A 98 7.27 6.67 5.86
CA VAL A 98 6.75 7.93 6.39
C VAL A 98 5.61 7.62 7.34
N ASP A 99 5.77 8.04 8.59
CA ASP A 99 4.80 7.85 9.65
C ASP A 99 3.97 9.13 9.79
N LEU A 100 2.65 9.03 9.66
CA LEU A 100 1.76 10.16 9.80
C LEU A 100 1.18 10.17 11.22
N PRO A 101 1.48 11.20 12.03
CA PRO A 101 0.88 11.31 13.35
C PRO A 101 -0.60 11.65 13.28
N VAL A 102 -1.40 11.15 14.23
CA VAL A 102 -2.85 11.41 14.32
C VAL A 102 -3.22 12.91 14.47
N SER A 103 -2.27 13.74 14.91
CA SER A 103 -2.43 15.20 15.01
C SER A 103 -2.05 15.94 13.72
N ALA A 104 -1.83 15.24 12.60
CA ALA A 104 -1.44 15.87 11.36
C ALA A 104 -2.58 16.74 10.81
N THR A 105 -2.25 17.98 10.47
CA THR A 105 -3.14 18.90 9.76
C THR A 105 -3.06 18.69 8.26
N GLU A 106 -4.08 19.13 7.53
CA GLU A 106 -4.09 19.09 6.06
C GLU A 106 -2.84 19.71 5.47
N ASP A 107 -2.46 20.91 5.91
CA ASP A 107 -1.26 21.63 5.44
C ASP A 107 0.02 20.81 5.57
N ARG A 108 0.17 20.10 6.67
CA ARG A 108 1.31 19.21 6.88
C ARG A 108 1.31 18.03 5.92
N VAL A 109 0.12 17.57 5.53
CA VAL A 109 -0.05 16.44 4.60
C VAL A 109 0.21 16.87 3.16
N VAL A 110 -0.51 17.86 2.67
CA VAL A 110 -0.43 18.27 1.26
C VAL A 110 0.75 19.19 0.98
N GLY A 111 1.23 19.91 1.99
CA GLY A 111 2.21 20.99 1.85
C GLY A 111 1.57 22.37 1.80
N THR A 112 2.39 23.40 1.89
CA THR A 112 1.96 24.81 1.96
C THR A 112 2.50 25.64 0.81
N LEU A 113 1.68 26.58 0.32
CA LEU A 113 2.09 27.62 -0.62
C LEU A 113 2.40 28.91 0.16
N ASP A 114 3.60 29.43 -0.01
CA ASP A 114 3.96 30.76 0.52
C ASP A 114 3.37 31.84 -0.40
N ILE A 115 2.14 32.24 -0.05
CA ILE A 115 1.37 33.22 -0.83
C ILE A 115 2.01 34.62 -0.78
N GLU A 116 2.64 34.99 0.34
CA GLU A 116 3.29 36.30 0.44
C GLU A 116 4.46 36.43 -0.54
N ARG A 117 5.28 35.39 -0.65
CA ARG A 117 6.37 35.37 -1.63
C ARG A 117 5.85 35.29 -3.05
N ALA A 118 4.82 34.48 -3.29
CA ALA A 118 4.22 34.39 -4.62
C ALA A 118 3.72 35.72 -5.13
N ILE A 119 3.13 36.59 -4.25
CA ILE A 119 2.65 37.93 -4.60
C ILE A 119 3.80 38.93 -4.74
N LYS A 120 4.80 38.88 -3.84
CA LYS A 120 5.90 39.86 -3.82
C LYS A 120 6.97 39.61 -4.87
N GLU A 121 7.30 38.36 -5.11
CA GLU A 121 8.44 37.95 -5.94
C GLU A 121 8.01 37.35 -7.27
N GLY A 122 6.73 37.04 -7.45
CA GLY A 122 6.21 36.37 -8.65
C GLY A 122 6.64 34.89 -8.74
N GLU A 123 7.31 34.37 -7.69
CA GLU A 123 7.82 33.00 -7.65
C GLU A 123 6.93 32.11 -6.79
N ARG A 124 6.58 30.95 -7.33
CA ARG A 124 5.79 29.95 -6.61
C ARG A 124 6.67 29.20 -5.63
N HIS A 125 6.64 29.61 -4.36
CA HIS A 125 7.34 28.87 -3.30
C HIS A 125 6.39 27.87 -2.65
N PHE A 126 6.65 26.58 -2.87
CA PHE A 126 5.90 25.48 -2.29
C PHE A 126 6.76 24.70 -1.31
N GLU A 127 6.27 24.55 -0.07
CA GLU A 127 6.89 23.69 0.93
C GLU A 127 6.25 22.29 0.87
N PRO A 128 7.04 21.25 0.51
CA PRO A 128 6.52 19.90 0.37
C PRO A 128 6.04 19.33 1.71
N GLY A 129 4.84 18.73 1.71
CA GLY A 129 4.26 18.02 2.85
C GLY A 129 4.64 16.53 2.89
N VAL A 130 3.92 15.80 3.73
CA VAL A 130 4.09 14.35 3.94
C VAL A 130 3.89 13.56 2.64
N LEU A 131 2.93 13.96 1.79
CA LEU A 131 2.68 13.29 0.51
C LEU A 131 3.88 13.34 -0.44
N ALA A 132 4.61 14.44 -0.44
CA ALA A 132 5.85 14.55 -1.21
C ALA A 132 6.95 13.63 -0.66
N ALA A 133 7.12 13.58 0.67
CA ALA A 133 8.09 12.72 1.33
C ALA A 133 7.77 11.22 1.13
N ALA A 134 6.48 10.88 1.07
CA ALA A 134 6.00 9.51 0.85
C ALA A 134 6.08 9.06 -0.61
N ASN A 135 6.27 9.98 -1.56
CA ASN A 135 6.29 9.61 -2.98
C ASN A 135 7.32 8.51 -3.27
N ARG A 136 6.87 7.42 -3.92
CA ARG A 136 7.62 6.18 -4.19
C ARG A 136 8.11 5.45 -2.93
N GLY A 137 7.46 5.72 -1.79
CA GLY A 137 7.69 5.09 -0.49
C GLY A 137 6.45 4.42 0.07
N LEU A 138 6.43 4.26 1.39
CA LEU A 138 5.31 3.76 2.17
C LEU A 138 4.86 4.84 3.15
N LEU A 139 3.56 5.17 3.09
CA LEU A 139 2.89 6.03 4.06
C LEU A 139 2.13 5.15 5.04
N TYR A 140 2.48 5.26 6.30
CA TYR A 140 1.87 4.54 7.40
C TYR A 140 1.04 5.50 8.26
N ILE A 141 -0.17 5.09 8.58
CA ILE A 141 -1.09 5.83 9.44
C ILE A 141 -1.49 4.91 10.57
N ASP A 142 -1.04 5.23 11.78
CA ASP A 142 -1.50 4.52 12.97
C ASP A 142 -2.83 5.10 13.43
N GLU A 143 -3.76 4.23 13.81
CA GLU A 143 -5.08 4.62 14.32
C GLU A 143 -5.80 5.61 13.39
N VAL A 144 -5.97 5.25 12.12
CA VAL A 144 -6.58 6.09 11.08
C VAL A 144 -7.98 6.61 11.45
N ASN A 145 -8.69 5.90 12.33
CA ASN A 145 -10.00 6.29 12.86
C ASN A 145 -9.94 7.51 13.79
N LEU A 146 -8.76 7.91 14.25
CA LEU A 146 -8.55 9.10 15.09
C LEU A 146 -8.11 10.34 14.30
N LEU A 147 -7.80 10.19 13.01
CA LEU A 147 -7.51 11.32 12.14
C LEU A 147 -8.78 12.08 11.78
N ASP A 148 -8.62 13.37 11.48
CA ASP A 148 -9.68 14.16 10.87
C ASP A 148 -10.10 13.54 9.53
N ASP A 149 -11.41 13.39 9.31
CA ASP A 149 -11.96 12.75 8.12
C ASP A 149 -11.49 13.41 6.83
N HIS A 150 -11.37 14.75 6.82
CA HIS A 150 -10.92 15.49 5.67
C HIS A 150 -9.46 15.15 5.30
N VAL A 151 -8.61 14.98 6.32
CA VAL A 151 -7.22 14.54 6.12
C VAL A 151 -7.19 13.14 5.52
N VAL A 152 -8.02 12.22 6.03
CA VAL A 152 -8.12 10.87 5.48
C VAL A 152 -8.60 10.88 4.03
N ASP A 153 -9.60 11.72 3.71
CA ASP A 153 -10.10 11.88 2.35
C ASP A 153 -8.98 12.33 1.38
N VAL A 154 -8.23 13.36 1.74
CA VAL A 154 -7.10 13.87 0.93
C VAL A 154 -6.04 12.79 0.70
N LEU A 155 -5.71 12.01 1.74
CA LEU A 155 -4.76 10.90 1.64
C LEU A 155 -5.25 9.82 0.66
N LEU A 156 -6.51 9.42 0.77
CA LEU A 156 -7.10 8.37 -0.08
C LEU A 156 -7.25 8.83 -1.53
N ASP A 157 -7.62 10.10 -1.75
CA ASP A 157 -7.73 10.67 -3.08
C ASP A 157 -6.37 10.79 -3.76
N SER A 158 -5.35 11.29 -3.05
CA SER A 158 -3.99 11.36 -3.59
C SER A 158 -3.41 9.98 -3.90
N ALA A 159 -3.69 8.96 -3.06
CA ALA A 159 -3.28 7.58 -3.32
C ALA A 159 -3.96 7.00 -4.57
N ALA A 160 -5.23 7.32 -4.81
CA ALA A 160 -5.97 6.87 -5.97
C ALA A 160 -5.52 7.55 -7.27
N LEU A 161 -5.26 8.86 -7.22
CA LEU A 161 -4.83 9.67 -8.35
C LEU A 161 -3.33 9.51 -8.66
N GLY A 162 -2.52 9.20 -7.64
CA GLY A 162 -1.06 9.19 -7.73
C GLY A 162 -0.44 10.59 -7.86
N MET A 163 -1.21 11.62 -7.56
CA MET A 163 -0.84 13.04 -7.61
C MET A 163 -1.43 13.77 -6.40
N ASN A 164 -0.69 14.72 -5.87
CA ASN A 164 -1.19 15.71 -4.95
C ASN A 164 -1.43 17.02 -5.70
N ILE A 165 -2.61 17.60 -5.55
CA ILE A 165 -3.01 18.87 -6.18
C ILE A 165 -3.42 19.82 -5.06
N VAL A 166 -2.72 20.95 -4.95
CA VAL A 166 -2.99 21.98 -3.95
C VAL A 166 -3.46 23.23 -4.69
N GLU A 167 -4.68 23.64 -4.41
CA GLU A 167 -5.27 24.84 -4.98
C GLU A 167 -5.59 25.83 -3.86
N ARG A 168 -4.93 26.99 -3.85
CA ARG A 168 -5.17 28.05 -2.87
C ARG A 168 -5.11 29.40 -3.54
N GLU A 169 -6.10 30.23 -3.29
CA GLU A 169 -6.20 31.62 -3.77
C GLU A 169 -5.92 31.79 -5.28
N GLY A 170 -6.39 30.84 -6.09
CA GLY A 170 -6.19 30.85 -7.53
C GLY A 170 -4.82 30.35 -7.99
N ILE A 171 -3.94 29.93 -7.08
CA ILE A 171 -2.66 29.29 -7.41
C ILE A 171 -2.84 27.79 -7.31
N SER A 172 -2.53 27.08 -8.39
CA SER A 172 -2.52 25.61 -8.41
C SER A 172 -1.09 25.08 -8.48
N PHE A 173 -0.79 24.13 -7.61
CA PHE A 173 0.48 23.40 -7.59
C PHE A 173 0.22 21.90 -7.54
N SER A 174 0.97 21.11 -8.31
CA SER A 174 0.82 19.66 -8.30
C SER A 174 2.17 18.95 -8.32
N HIS A 175 2.23 17.83 -7.63
CA HIS A 175 3.39 16.96 -7.63
C HIS A 175 2.98 15.49 -7.55
N PRO A 176 3.85 14.55 -7.98
CA PRO A 176 3.57 13.12 -7.85
C PRO A 176 3.45 12.71 -6.38
N ALA A 177 2.46 11.87 -6.09
CA ALA A 177 2.18 11.31 -4.76
C ALA A 177 1.78 9.83 -4.90
N ARG A 178 2.70 9.02 -5.40
CA ARG A 178 2.52 7.56 -5.58
C ARG A 178 3.19 6.83 -4.44
N TYR A 179 2.42 6.27 -3.53
CA TYR A 179 2.93 5.60 -2.35
C TYR A 179 2.10 4.36 -2.01
N ILE A 180 2.70 3.48 -1.22
CA ILE A 180 2.02 2.36 -0.61
C ILE A 180 1.34 2.89 0.64
N LEU A 181 0.00 2.91 0.64
CA LEU A 181 -0.77 3.37 1.81
C LEU A 181 -1.07 2.18 2.72
N VAL A 182 -0.73 2.32 4.00
CA VAL A 182 -1.06 1.35 5.06
C VAL A 182 -1.67 2.11 6.23
N GLY A 183 -2.95 1.87 6.47
CA GLY A 183 -3.64 2.37 7.66
C GLY A 183 -3.84 1.24 8.68
N THR A 184 -3.77 1.57 9.96
CA THR A 184 -4.18 0.67 11.02
C THR A 184 -5.36 1.23 11.79
N MET A 185 -6.11 0.36 12.40
CA MET A 185 -7.26 0.71 13.23
C MET A 185 -7.43 -0.30 14.35
N ASN A 186 -7.76 0.20 15.54
CA ASN A 186 -8.25 -0.61 16.64
C ASN A 186 -9.78 -0.44 16.74
N PRO A 187 -10.58 -1.50 16.51
CA PRO A 187 -12.04 -1.41 16.61
C PRO A 187 -12.56 -0.98 17.97
N GLU A 188 -11.78 -1.14 19.05
CA GLU A 188 -12.14 -0.70 20.40
C GLU A 188 -12.13 0.83 20.57
N GLU A 189 -11.38 1.53 19.73
CA GLU A 189 -11.21 2.99 19.78
C GLU A 189 -12.20 3.75 18.89
N GLY A 190 -13.11 3.05 18.27
CA GLY A 190 -14.14 3.58 17.38
C GLY A 190 -14.04 3.05 15.97
N ASP A 191 -15.12 3.18 15.23
CA ASP A 191 -15.21 2.75 13.85
C ASP A 191 -14.85 3.88 12.88
N LEU A 192 -14.24 3.50 11.77
CA LEU A 192 -14.06 4.38 10.63
C LEU A 192 -15.40 4.59 9.93
N ARG A 193 -15.70 5.80 9.51
CA ARG A 193 -16.94 6.08 8.77
C ARG A 193 -17.02 5.18 7.52
N PRO A 194 -18.20 4.65 7.17
CA PRO A 194 -18.36 3.74 6.03
C PRO A 194 -17.78 4.30 4.73
N GLN A 195 -17.93 5.60 4.50
CA GLN A 195 -17.43 6.28 3.31
C GLN A 195 -15.90 6.26 3.20
N LEU A 196 -15.18 6.33 4.33
CA LEU A 196 -13.73 6.23 4.37
C LEU A 196 -13.27 4.77 4.26
N LEU A 197 -14.02 3.86 4.91
CA LEU A 197 -13.77 2.44 4.83
C LEU A 197 -13.84 1.94 3.37
N ASP A 198 -14.83 2.38 2.61
CA ASP A 198 -15.01 2.03 1.20
C ASP A 198 -13.87 2.55 0.30
N ARG A 199 -13.13 3.55 0.75
CA ARG A 199 -11.99 4.10 0.00
C ARG A 199 -10.71 3.30 0.19
N PHE A 200 -10.55 2.57 1.30
CA PHE A 200 -9.49 1.57 1.41
C PHE A 200 -9.81 0.36 0.55
N ALA A 201 -8.89 0.02 -0.34
CA ALA A 201 -9.12 -1.05 -1.30
C ALA A 201 -9.06 -2.44 -0.65
N LEU A 202 -8.13 -2.65 0.27
CA LEU A 202 -7.97 -3.90 0.99
C LEU A 202 -8.19 -3.66 2.48
N SER A 203 -9.05 -4.46 3.10
CA SER A 203 -9.24 -4.46 4.54
C SER A 203 -8.94 -5.85 5.09
N VAL A 204 -8.11 -5.91 6.11
CA VAL A 204 -7.70 -7.17 6.74
C VAL A 204 -7.98 -7.10 8.22
N GLU A 205 -8.77 -8.04 8.71
CA GLU A 205 -8.99 -8.22 10.15
C GLU A 205 -7.96 -9.21 10.69
N ILE A 206 -7.26 -8.80 11.73
CA ILE A 206 -6.24 -9.60 12.40
C ILE A 206 -6.60 -9.80 13.87
N HIS A 207 -6.35 -11.01 14.33
CA HIS A 207 -6.58 -11.40 15.71
C HIS A 207 -5.30 -11.93 16.33
N GLY A 208 -5.22 -11.88 17.65
CA GLY A 208 -4.14 -12.54 18.38
C GLY A 208 -4.10 -14.04 18.07
N LEU A 209 -2.91 -14.58 17.86
CA LEU A 209 -2.74 -16.01 17.59
C LEU A 209 -3.12 -16.81 18.86
N ARG A 210 -3.94 -17.84 18.70
CA ARG A 210 -4.45 -18.65 19.80
C ARG A 210 -3.63 -19.91 20.05
N GLU A 211 -2.95 -20.42 19.02
CA GLU A 211 -2.13 -21.61 19.12
C GLU A 211 -0.89 -21.34 19.98
N ALA A 212 -0.66 -22.20 20.97
CA ALA A 212 0.48 -22.05 21.88
C ALA A 212 1.84 -22.11 21.15
N ALA A 213 1.95 -22.95 20.13
CA ALA A 213 3.16 -23.05 19.31
C ALA A 213 3.51 -21.74 18.59
N ASP A 214 2.52 -21.06 18.02
CA ASP A 214 2.72 -19.76 17.37
C ASP A 214 3.14 -18.68 18.38
N ARG A 215 2.52 -18.69 19.56
CA ARG A 215 2.87 -17.76 20.64
C ARG A 215 4.29 -17.97 21.15
N ILE A 216 4.71 -19.22 21.29
CA ILE A 216 6.10 -19.55 21.64
C ILE A 216 7.05 -19.03 20.56
N ALA A 217 6.77 -19.32 19.29
CA ALA A 217 7.59 -18.84 18.18
C ALA A 217 7.69 -17.30 18.13
N ILE A 218 6.61 -16.58 18.46
CA ILE A 218 6.65 -15.11 18.57
C ILE A 218 7.62 -14.68 19.68
N MET A 219 7.48 -15.27 20.89
CA MET A 219 8.33 -14.90 22.03
C MET A 219 9.80 -15.20 21.73
N GLU A 220 10.11 -16.39 21.20
CA GLU A 220 11.48 -16.77 20.84
C GLU A 220 12.11 -15.80 19.84
N ARG A 221 11.37 -15.42 18.78
CA ARG A 221 11.86 -14.47 17.75
C ARG A 221 12.04 -13.05 18.29
N ILE A 222 11.13 -12.59 19.15
CA ILE A 222 11.26 -11.27 19.76
C ILE A 222 12.47 -11.24 20.70
N LEU A 223 12.61 -12.23 21.60
CA LEU A 223 13.74 -12.31 22.51
C LEU A 223 15.08 -12.44 21.78
N ALA A 224 15.14 -13.24 20.71
CA ALA A 224 16.34 -13.36 19.88
C ALA A 224 16.69 -12.01 19.21
N PHE A 225 15.69 -11.29 18.68
CA PHE A 225 15.90 -9.98 18.09
C PHE A 225 16.32 -8.92 19.11
N GLU A 226 15.73 -8.91 20.31
CA GLU A 226 16.11 -7.98 21.39
C GLU A 226 17.53 -8.23 21.92
N THR A 227 17.95 -9.52 21.91
CA THR A 227 19.31 -9.92 22.41
C THR A 227 20.39 -9.55 21.40
N ASP A 228 20.20 -9.84 20.12
CA ASP A 228 21.14 -9.55 19.02
C ASP A 228 20.39 -9.18 17.74
N PRO A 229 20.02 -7.90 17.57
CA PRO A 229 19.28 -7.45 16.39
C PRO A 229 20.03 -7.68 15.07
N ASP A 230 21.35 -7.48 15.05
CA ASP A 230 22.18 -7.61 13.85
C ASP A 230 22.36 -9.08 13.44
N GLY A 231 22.62 -9.96 14.40
CA GLY A 231 22.70 -11.40 14.19
C GLY A 231 21.37 -11.97 13.69
N PHE A 232 20.28 -11.61 14.36
CA PHE A 232 18.94 -12.01 13.94
C PHE A 232 18.60 -11.54 12.52
N ALA A 233 18.84 -10.29 12.19
CA ALA A 233 18.61 -9.77 10.84
C ALA A 233 19.50 -10.48 9.80
N THR A 234 20.71 -10.89 10.19
CA THR A 234 21.62 -11.63 9.30
C THR A 234 21.10 -13.05 9.04
N GLU A 235 20.55 -13.74 10.02
CA GLU A 235 19.92 -15.05 9.86
C GLU A 235 18.74 -15.02 8.86
N TRP A 236 17.92 -13.98 8.92
CA TRP A 236 16.75 -13.83 8.06
C TRP A 236 17.06 -13.20 6.69
N ARG A 237 18.25 -12.67 6.48
CA ARG A 237 18.66 -11.92 5.28
C ARG A 237 18.37 -12.64 3.97
N ALA A 238 18.62 -13.94 3.88
CA ALA A 238 18.40 -14.69 2.65
C ALA A 238 16.91 -14.75 2.26
N ARG A 239 16.02 -14.90 3.26
CA ARG A 239 14.57 -14.93 3.05
C ARG A 239 14.04 -13.55 2.68
N GLU A 240 14.53 -12.49 3.34
CA GLU A 240 14.21 -11.09 3.03
C GLU A 240 14.60 -10.76 1.59
N GLN A 241 15.82 -11.10 1.19
CA GLN A 241 16.29 -10.86 -0.17
C GLN A 241 15.52 -11.66 -1.23
N SER A 242 15.07 -12.87 -0.92
CA SER A 242 14.21 -13.64 -1.84
C SER A 242 12.88 -12.93 -2.05
N LEU A 243 12.19 -12.58 -0.96
CA LEU A 243 10.91 -11.89 -1.02
C LEU A 243 11.02 -10.51 -1.69
N SER A 244 12.09 -9.77 -1.41
CA SER A 244 12.38 -8.48 -2.07
C SER A 244 12.46 -8.64 -3.59
N ARG A 245 13.20 -9.65 -4.08
CA ARG A 245 13.32 -9.95 -5.52
C ARG A 245 11.99 -10.40 -6.14
N GLU A 246 11.20 -11.19 -5.41
CA GLU A 246 9.88 -11.61 -5.86
C GLU A 246 8.95 -10.41 -6.05
N ILE A 247 8.94 -9.48 -5.09
CA ILE A 247 8.15 -8.23 -5.18
C ILE A 247 8.64 -7.36 -6.35
N ASP A 248 9.95 -7.21 -6.52
CA ASP A 248 10.52 -6.42 -7.62
C ASP A 248 10.16 -7.00 -8.99
N SER A 249 10.30 -8.32 -9.15
CA SER A 249 9.89 -9.02 -10.37
C SER A 249 8.39 -8.87 -10.64
N ALA A 250 7.56 -8.99 -9.61
CA ALA A 250 6.12 -8.82 -9.70
C ALA A 250 5.72 -7.39 -10.10
N ARG A 251 6.42 -6.37 -9.59
CA ARG A 251 6.20 -4.96 -9.97
C ARG A 251 6.43 -4.72 -11.46
N ARG A 252 7.46 -5.32 -12.02
CA ARG A 252 7.75 -5.22 -13.47
C ARG A 252 6.74 -5.99 -14.31
N LEU A 253 6.17 -7.06 -13.76
CA LEU A 253 5.26 -7.94 -14.48
C LEU A 253 3.79 -7.48 -14.42
N VAL A 254 3.36 -6.79 -13.38
CA VAL A 254 1.94 -6.50 -13.11
C VAL A 254 1.23 -5.77 -14.23
N ASP A 255 1.91 -4.86 -14.92
CA ASP A 255 1.32 -4.13 -16.05
C ASP A 255 1.17 -5.01 -17.31
N HIS A 256 1.91 -6.11 -17.39
CA HIS A 256 1.85 -7.10 -18.49
C HIS A 256 0.88 -8.25 -18.23
N VAL A 257 0.29 -8.34 -17.02
CA VAL A 257 -0.73 -9.36 -16.72
C VAL A 257 -2.01 -9.02 -17.46
N GLY A 258 -2.39 -9.88 -18.42
CA GLY A 258 -3.62 -9.76 -19.19
C GLY A 258 -4.86 -10.20 -18.39
N TYR A 259 -6.02 -9.76 -18.84
CA TYR A 259 -7.32 -10.24 -18.38
C TYR A 259 -8.27 -10.43 -19.57
N SER A 260 -9.24 -11.32 -19.44
CA SER A 260 -10.20 -11.63 -20.48
C SER A 260 -11.58 -11.02 -20.18
N PRO A 261 -12.48 -10.91 -21.18
CA PRO A 261 -13.87 -10.56 -20.94
C PRO A 261 -14.58 -11.51 -19.94
N ARG A 262 -14.16 -12.78 -19.89
CA ARG A 262 -14.67 -13.76 -18.94
C ARG A 262 -14.29 -13.41 -17.50
N ASP A 263 -13.07 -12.92 -17.27
CA ASP A 263 -12.61 -12.47 -15.95
C ASP A 263 -13.43 -11.26 -15.48
N LEU A 264 -13.66 -10.29 -16.38
CA LEU A 264 -14.48 -9.12 -16.08
C LEU A 264 -15.92 -9.52 -15.74
N PHE A 265 -16.49 -10.46 -16.53
CA PHE A 265 -17.84 -10.98 -16.27
C PHE A 265 -17.92 -11.70 -14.92
N ALA A 266 -16.92 -12.51 -14.57
CA ALA A 266 -16.88 -13.21 -13.29
C ALA A 266 -16.79 -12.23 -12.11
N ILE A 267 -15.96 -11.17 -12.23
CA ILE A 267 -15.86 -10.11 -11.21
C ILE A 267 -17.21 -9.40 -11.05
N ALA A 268 -17.80 -8.94 -12.15
CA ALA A 268 -19.07 -8.21 -12.14
C ALA A 268 -20.22 -9.08 -11.57
N THR A 269 -20.25 -10.37 -11.90
CA THR A 269 -21.23 -11.30 -11.34
C THR A 269 -21.07 -11.46 -9.84
N LEU A 270 -19.82 -11.57 -9.36
CA LEU A 270 -19.52 -11.68 -7.93
C LEU A 270 -19.96 -10.42 -7.18
N THR A 271 -19.57 -9.23 -7.63
CA THR A 271 -19.92 -7.97 -6.98
C THR A 271 -21.42 -7.72 -6.99
N ALA A 272 -22.10 -8.03 -8.11
CA ALA A 272 -23.56 -7.96 -8.19
C ALA A 272 -24.25 -8.95 -7.23
N SER A 273 -23.74 -10.17 -7.07
CA SER A 273 -24.30 -11.16 -6.13
C SER A 273 -24.14 -10.76 -4.66
N LEU A 274 -23.12 -9.95 -4.37
CA LEU A 274 -22.88 -9.40 -3.04
C LEU A 274 -23.56 -8.04 -2.80
N HIS A 275 -24.37 -7.56 -3.77
CA HIS A 275 -25.08 -6.27 -3.70
C HIS A 275 -24.13 -5.09 -3.41
N VAL A 276 -22.95 -5.10 -4.05
CA VAL A 276 -21.96 -4.02 -3.89
C VAL A 276 -22.41 -2.81 -4.68
N ASP A 277 -22.61 -1.68 -4.00
CA ASP A 277 -22.91 -0.42 -4.66
C ASP A 277 -21.65 0.19 -5.30
N GLY A 278 -21.75 0.55 -6.58
CA GLY A 278 -20.66 1.17 -7.33
C GLY A 278 -19.64 0.20 -7.92
N HIS A 279 -18.78 0.73 -8.79
CA HIS A 279 -17.83 -0.06 -9.60
C HIS A 279 -16.40 -0.10 -9.03
N ARG A 280 -16.17 0.50 -7.86
CA ARG A 280 -14.83 0.55 -7.25
C ARG A 280 -14.33 -0.83 -6.87
N ALA A 281 -15.19 -1.65 -6.29
CA ALA A 281 -14.87 -3.02 -5.89
C ALA A 281 -14.42 -3.87 -7.09
N ASP A 282 -15.09 -3.75 -8.24
CA ASP A 282 -14.73 -4.47 -9.46
C ASP A 282 -13.28 -4.17 -9.87
N LEU A 283 -12.92 -2.89 -9.87
CA LEU A 283 -11.56 -2.45 -10.22
C LEU A 283 -10.51 -2.87 -9.19
N VAL A 284 -10.85 -2.84 -7.90
CA VAL A 284 -9.97 -3.31 -6.82
C VAL A 284 -9.68 -4.79 -6.97
N ILE A 285 -10.72 -5.60 -7.18
CA ILE A 285 -10.59 -7.05 -7.38
C ILE A 285 -9.70 -7.33 -8.60
N LEU A 286 -9.94 -6.66 -9.72
CA LEU A 286 -9.12 -6.83 -10.93
C LEU A 286 -7.66 -6.45 -10.67
N LYS A 287 -7.39 -5.32 -10.03
CA LYS A 287 -6.03 -4.86 -9.72
C LYS A 287 -5.32 -5.82 -8.74
N ALA A 288 -6.03 -6.30 -7.72
CA ALA A 288 -5.49 -7.24 -6.74
C ALA A 288 -5.22 -8.61 -7.39
N ALA A 289 -6.10 -9.09 -8.26
CA ALA A 289 -5.92 -10.33 -9.01
C ALA A 289 -4.69 -10.27 -9.95
N ARG A 290 -4.51 -9.13 -10.66
CA ARG A 290 -3.31 -8.90 -11.48
C ARG A 290 -2.03 -8.87 -10.63
N ALA A 291 -2.04 -8.18 -9.49
CA ALA A 291 -0.91 -8.16 -8.58
C ALA A 291 -0.58 -9.56 -8.04
N HIS A 292 -1.61 -10.35 -7.70
CA HIS A 292 -1.43 -11.72 -7.24
C HIS A 292 -0.87 -12.63 -8.34
N ALA A 293 -1.37 -12.52 -9.58
CA ALA A 293 -0.84 -13.26 -10.72
C ALA A 293 0.62 -12.92 -10.99
N ALA A 294 0.95 -11.62 -10.99
CA ALA A 294 2.32 -11.13 -11.15
C ALA A 294 3.26 -11.64 -10.05
N TYR A 295 2.81 -11.65 -8.79
CA TYR A 295 3.58 -12.17 -7.66
C TYR A 295 3.91 -13.67 -7.81
N HIS A 296 3.05 -14.43 -8.48
CA HIS A 296 3.29 -15.83 -8.82
C HIS A 296 3.92 -16.04 -10.21
N GLY A 297 4.48 -15.00 -10.82
CA GLY A 297 5.18 -15.07 -12.10
C GLY A 297 4.30 -15.38 -13.31
N ARG A 298 2.99 -15.10 -13.23
CA ARG A 298 2.02 -15.42 -14.28
C ARG A 298 1.72 -14.20 -15.13
N THR A 299 1.83 -14.35 -16.45
CA THR A 299 1.48 -13.31 -17.44
C THR A 299 0.14 -13.59 -18.12
N VAL A 300 -0.37 -14.83 -18.03
CA VAL A 300 -1.55 -15.30 -18.75
C VAL A 300 -2.74 -15.40 -17.80
N GLN A 301 -3.83 -14.80 -18.24
CA GLN A 301 -5.22 -14.85 -17.75
C GLN A 301 -5.43 -15.21 -16.27
N ILE A 302 -6.03 -14.30 -15.57
CA ILE A 302 -6.59 -14.52 -14.24
C ILE A 302 -7.70 -15.56 -14.39
N GLN A 303 -7.55 -16.74 -13.81
CA GLN A 303 -8.67 -17.65 -13.65
C GLN A 303 -9.39 -17.34 -12.36
N PHE A 304 -10.54 -16.73 -12.46
CA PHE A 304 -11.42 -16.47 -11.34
C PHE A 304 -12.28 -17.69 -11.09
N VAL A 305 -12.13 -18.34 -9.95
CA VAL A 305 -13.04 -19.39 -9.48
C VAL A 305 -13.78 -18.83 -8.27
N PRO A 306 -15.07 -18.49 -8.40
CA PRO A 306 -15.85 -18.10 -7.23
C PRO A 306 -15.91 -19.28 -6.26
N ASP A 307 -15.52 -19.08 -5.03
CA ASP A 307 -15.76 -20.06 -3.98
C ASP A 307 -17.22 -19.94 -3.52
N THR A 308 -18.06 -20.84 -4.04
CA THR A 308 -19.49 -20.91 -3.71
C THR A 308 -19.75 -21.62 -2.38
N SER A 309 -18.74 -22.15 -1.68
CA SER A 309 -18.92 -22.97 -0.49
C SER A 309 -19.26 -22.19 0.79
N ASN A 310 -19.25 -20.83 0.78
CA ASN A 310 -19.54 -19.97 1.91
C ASN A 310 -20.58 -18.88 1.62
N VAL A 311 -21.60 -19.17 0.83
CA VAL A 311 -22.69 -18.25 0.48
C VAL A 311 -23.78 -18.28 1.58
N PHE A 312 -23.50 -17.90 2.80
CA PHE A 312 -24.53 -17.53 3.77
C PHE A 312 -23.98 -16.55 4.80
N GLN A 313 -23.87 -15.26 4.43
CA GLN A 313 -24.19 -14.08 5.26
C GLN A 313 -23.97 -12.81 4.43
N PRO A 314 -24.92 -11.87 4.41
CA PRO A 314 -24.76 -10.60 3.70
C PRO A 314 -23.86 -9.68 4.53
N SER A 315 -22.60 -9.66 4.23
CA SER A 315 -21.66 -8.64 4.68
C SER A 315 -20.63 -8.40 3.60
N TRP A 316 -20.49 -7.18 3.20
CA TRP A 316 -19.74 -6.58 2.09
C TRP A 316 -18.25 -6.97 1.93
N HIS A 317 -17.71 -7.82 2.77
CA HIS A 317 -16.29 -7.94 3.01
C HIS A 317 -15.75 -9.36 2.89
N ARG A 318 -16.43 -10.28 2.19
CA ARG A 318 -15.91 -11.62 1.91
C ARG A 318 -15.69 -11.81 0.41
N ILE A 319 -14.55 -11.35 -0.09
CA ILE A 319 -14.08 -11.70 -1.43
C ILE A 319 -12.89 -12.64 -1.28
N ALA A 320 -13.09 -13.91 -1.63
CA ALA A 320 -12.00 -14.87 -1.70
C ALA A 320 -11.45 -14.91 -3.12
N LEU A 321 -10.21 -14.46 -3.30
CA LEU A 321 -9.49 -14.61 -4.55
C LEU A 321 -8.88 -16.02 -4.62
N HIS A 322 -9.47 -16.90 -5.43
CA HIS A 322 -8.90 -18.20 -5.78
C HIS A 322 -8.23 -18.10 -7.14
N VAL A 323 -6.92 -18.25 -7.20
CA VAL A 323 -6.17 -18.33 -8.45
C VAL A 323 -5.69 -19.78 -8.58
N SER A 324 -6.31 -20.55 -9.47
CA SER A 324 -5.89 -21.92 -9.73
C SER A 324 -4.59 -21.96 -10.55
N SER A 325 -3.59 -22.70 -10.05
CA SER A 325 -2.46 -23.14 -10.86
C SER A 325 -2.90 -24.39 -11.64
N GLY A 326 -2.78 -24.39 -12.95
CA GLY A 326 -2.95 -25.60 -13.72
C GLY A 326 -2.05 -26.71 -13.18
N SER A 327 -2.66 -27.88 -12.91
CA SER A 327 -2.12 -29.10 -12.30
C SER A 327 -1.90 -29.08 -10.79
N GLN A 328 -2.80 -29.75 -10.11
CA GLN A 328 -2.90 -30.13 -8.68
C GLN A 328 -3.64 -29.13 -7.78
N TRP A 329 -4.84 -29.57 -7.42
CA TRP A 329 -5.61 -29.03 -6.31
C TRP A 329 -4.86 -29.21 -5.00
N MET A 330 -4.37 -28.10 -4.43
CA MET A 330 -4.13 -28.00 -3.00
C MET A 330 -5.05 -26.90 -2.45
N PRO A 331 -5.82 -27.15 -1.39
CA PRO A 331 -6.65 -26.13 -0.76
C PRO A 331 -5.75 -25.12 -0.04
N THR A 332 -5.41 -24.04 -0.75
CA THR A 332 -4.69 -22.92 -0.15
C THR A 332 -5.71 -22.04 0.57
N GLN A 333 -5.49 -21.83 1.84
CA GLN A 333 -6.33 -21.08 2.78
C GLN A 333 -6.79 -19.74 2.22
N LEU A 334 -8.09 -19.55 2.24
CA LEU A 334 -8.82 -18.37 1.81
C LEU A 334 -8.43 -17.11 2.59
N ALA A 335 -8.08 -16.05 1.89
CA ALA A 335 -8.11 -14.71 2.48
C ALA A 335 -9.55 -14.20 2.41
N SER A 336 -10.25 -14.15 3.52
CA SER A 336 -11.55 -13.49 3.63
C SER A 336 -11.34 -12.04 4.06
N ILE A 337 -11.93 -11.12 3.31
CA ILE A 337 -12.01 -9.71 3.67
C ILE A 337 -13.39 -9.55 4.33
N THR A 338 -13.45 -9.26 5.63
CA THR A 338 -14.73 -9.11 6.34
C THR A 338 -14.87 -7.70 6.89
N SER A 339 -15.99 -7.02 6.65
CA SER A 339 -16.51 -5.98 7.52
C SER A 339 -17.89 -6.40 8.05
N ARG A 340 -18.22 -5.96 9.22
CA ARG A 340 -19.58 -5.98 9.75
C ARG A 340 -20.23 -4.61 9.53
N ALA A 341 -21.51 -4.66 9.18
CA ALA A 341 -22.40 -3.51 9.32
C ALA A 341 -22.61 -3.19 10.79
#